data_12037b3b5c6b5fba4b20121f0c165257
#
_entry.id   12037b3b5c6b5fba4b20121f0c165257
#
_cell.length_a   1.000
_cell.length_b   1.000
_cell.length_c   1.000
_cell.angle_alpha   90.00
_cell.angle_beta   90.00
_cell.angle_gamma   90.00
#
_symmetry.space_group_name_H-M   'P 1'
#
loop_
_entity.id
_entity.type
_entity.pdbx_description
1 polymer ?
#
loop_
_entity_poly.entity_id
_entity_poly.type
_entity_poly.pdbx_seq_one_letter_code
_entity_poly.pdbx_strand_id
1 'polypeptide(L)'
;MPKHSSLTLWLARGLIALVTAWNLQAALTFILGPERFAPGFELSGVPGAAAVRGTGVLFVMWNVPYLVALWHPRKYRLVLEIALAMQFIGLVGESLILITLPNGHALLRASITRFIAFDGSGLLLLALAFWLVLQDAKAKV
;
A
#
# COMPACT_ATOMS: atom_id res chain seq x y z
N MET A 1 -23.58 14.71 -23.40
CA MET A 1 -23.46 13.29 -23.03
C MET A 1 -22.09 13.03 -22.40
N PRO A 2 -21.98 12.64 -21.15
CA PRO A 2 -20.68 12.62 -20.45
C PRO A 2 -19.97 11.27 -20.61
N LYS A 3 -19.38 10.98 -21.77
CA LYS A 3 -18.48 9.83 -21.94
C LYS A 3 -17.18 9.96 -21.14
N HIS A 4 -16.76 11.19 -20.83
CA HIS A 4 -15.51 11.44 -20.08
C HIS A 4 -15.58 11.01 -18.61
N SER A 5 -16.76 11.06 -17.96
CA SER A 5 -16.87 10.70 -16.54
C SER A 5 -16.69 9.20 -16.28
N SER A 6 -17.03 8.35 -17.24
CA SER A 6 -16.84 6.91 -17.08
C SER A 6 -15.36 6.50 -17.20
N LEU A 7 -14.62 7.10 -18.13
CA LEU A 7 -13.17 6.81 -18.32
C LEU A 7 -12.36 7.23 -17.10
N THR A 8 -12.62 8.43 -16.55
CA THR A 8 -11.93 8.95 -15.36
C THR A 8 -12.08 8.01 -14.16
N LEU A 9 -13.30 7.49 -13.93
CA LEU A 9 -13.54 6.51 -12.87
C LEU A 9 -12.87 5.17 -13.13
N TRP A 10 -12.83 4.70 -14.38
CA TRP A 10 -12.12 3.47 -14.71
C TRP A 10 -10.62 3.61 -14.52
N LEU A 11 -10.03 4.75 -14.87
CA LEU A 11 -8.63 5.05 -14.59
C LEU A 11 -8.35 5.07 -13.08
N ALA A 12 -9.20 5.74 -12.29
CA ALA A 12 -9.07 5.74 -10.84
C ALA A 12 -9.12 4.31 -10.26
N ARG A 13 -10.08 3.49 -10.73
CA ARG A 13 -10.15 2.08 -10.32
C ARG A 13 -8.91 1.28 -10.72
N GLY A 14 -8.39 1.51 -11.92
CA GLY A 14 -7.15 0.86 -12.37
C GLY A 14 -5.95 1.17 -11.48
N LEU A 15 -5.80 2.43 -11.07
CA LEU A 15 -4.74 2.85 -10.15
C LEU A 15 -4.90 2.22 -8.76
N ILE A 16 -6.11 2.23 -8.20
CA ILE A 16 -6.40 1.59 -6.91
C ILE A 16 -6.14 0.07 -7.01
N ALA A 17 -6.60 -0.57 -8.09
CA ALA A 17 -6.38 -2.00 -8.33
C ALA A 17 -4.90 -2.37 -8.39
N LEU A 18 -4.09 -1.54 -9.05
CA LEU A 18 -2.64 -1.75 -9.15
C LEU A 18 -1.97 -1.73 -7.78
N VAL A 19 -2.25 -0.70 -6.97
CA VAL A 19 -1.70 -0.60 -5.61
C VAL A 19 -2.18 -1.76 -4.75
N THR A 20 -3.48 -2.09 -4.80
CA THR A 20 -4.05 -3.21 -4.07
C THR A 20 -3.40 -4.54 -4.45
N ALA A 21 -3.20 -4.79 -5.75
CA ALA A 21 -2.56 -6.01 -6.22
C ALA A 21 -1.11 -6.12 -5.75
N TRP A 22 -0.36 -5.03 -5.78
CA TRP A 22 1.01 -4.97 -5.25
C TRP A 22 1.05 -5.30 -3.76
N ASN A 23 0.20 -4.66 -2.97
CA ASN A 23 0.12 -4.92 -1.53
C ASN A 23 -0.25 -6.37 -1.22
N LEU A 24 -1.26 -6.91 -1.91
CA LEU A 24 -1.68 -8.31 -1.73
C LEU A 24 -0.60 -9.30 -2.17
N GLN A 25 0.12 -9.02 -3.26
CA GLN A 25 1.25 -9.85 -3.67
C GLN A 25 2.31 -9.90 -2.58
N ALA A 26 2.71 -8.75 -2.01
CA ALA A 26 3.67 -8.69 -0.91
C ALA A 26 3.14 -9.45 0.32
N ALA A 27 1.88 -9.25 0.68
CA ALA A 27 1.22 -9.94 1.78
C ALA A 27 1.27 -11.47 1.61
N LEU A 28 0.88 -11.96 0.45
CA LEU A 28 0.85 -13.41 0.15
C LEU A 28 2.25 -14.02 0.16
N THR A 29 3.25 -13.32 -0.37
CA THR A 29 4.63 -13.83 -0.34
C THR A 29 5.17 -13.93 1.09
N PHE A 30 4.84 -12.99 1.97
CA PHE A 30 5.21 -13.03 3.39
C PHE A 30 4.48 -14.13 4.16
N ILE A 31 3.21 -14.40 3.82
CA ILE A 31 2.43 -15.46 4.48
C ILE A 31 2.91 -16.85 4.04
N LEU A 32 3.15 -17.04 2.74
CA LEU A 32 3.41 -18.36 2.16
C LEU A 32 4.88 -18.79 2.22
N GLY A 33 5.82 -17.83 2.24
CA GLY A 33 7.25 -18.11 2.25
C GLY A 33 8.04 -17.19 3.20
N PRO A 34 7.67 -17.06 4.48
CA PRO A 34 8.26 -16.09 5.39
C PRO A 34 9.76 -16.30 5.61
N GLU A 35 10.23 -17.55 5.52
CA GLU A 35 11.64 -17.92 5.70
C GLU A 35 12.57 -17.25 4.67
N ARG A 36 12.03 -16.93 3.48
CA ARG A 36 12.79 -16.23 2.42
C ARG A 36 13.01 -14.75 2.74
N PHE A 37 12.13 -14.16 3.52
CA PHE A 37 12.14 -12.73 3.81
C PHE A 37 12.70 -12.38 5.18
N ALA A 38 12.63 -13.32 6.14
CA ALA A 38 13.14 -13.11 7.48
C ALA A 38 14.61 -12.62 7.53
N PRO A 39 15.55 -13.17 6.72
CA PRO A 39 16.92 -12.66 6.70
C PRO A 39 17.06 -11.19 6.27
N GLY A 40 16.16 -10.71 5.39
CA GLY A 40 16.13 -9.31 4.98
C GLY A 40 15.74 -8.34 6.10
N PHE A 41 15.13 -8.85 7.16
CA PHE A 41 14.82 -8.13 8.40
C PHE A 41 15.82 -8.47 9.53
N GLU A 42 16.91 -9.16 9.20
CA GLU A 42 17.90 -9.66 10.16
C GLU A 42 17.27 -10.56 11.24
N LEU A 43 16.21 -11.29 10.85
CA LEU A 43 15.49 -12.25 11.67
C LEU A 43 15.81 -13.67 11.22
N SER A 44 15.73 -14.64 12.13
CA SER A 44 16.00 -16.05 11.83
C SER A 44 15.10 -17.00 12.63
N GLY A 45 15.06 -18.25 12.18
CA GLY A 45 14.33 -19.32 12.85
C GLY A 45 12.83 -19.12 12.92
N VAL A 46 12.18 -19.87 13.79
CA VAL A 46 10.71 -19.86 13.95
C VAL A 46 10.17 -18.48 14.34
N PRO A 47 10.80 -17.74 15.28
CA PRO A 47 10.34 -16.39 15.63
C PRO A 47 10.39 -15.42 14.45
N GLY A 48 11.48 -15.48 13.66
CA GLY A 48 11.62 -14.63 12.47
C GLY A 48 10.56 -14.93 11.41
N ALA A 49 10.34 -16.21 11.11
CA ALA A 49 9.29 -16.63 10.18
C ALA A 49 7.88 -16.21 10.68
N ALA A 50 7.62 -16.36 11.97
CA ALA A 50 6.35 -15.95 12.57
C ALA A 50 6.14 -14.43 12.47
N ALA A 51 7.15 -13.62 12.73
CA ALA A 51 7.09 -12.16 12.61
C ALA A 51 6.79 -11.73 11.17
N VAL A 52 7.49 -12.28 10.18
CA VAL A 52 7.26 -11.97 8.76
C VAL A 52 5.86 -12.41 8.32
N ARG A 53 5.42 -13.60 8.71
CA ARG A 53 4.06 -14.08 8.41
C ARG A 53 3.00 -13.17 9.02
N GLY A 54 3.19 -12.74 10.26
CA GLY A 54 2.32 -11.77 10.93
C GLY A 54 2.23 -10.44 10.19
N THR A 55 3.35 -9.93 9.71
CA THR A 55 3.38 -8.72 8.86
C THR A 55 2.57 -8.93 7.58
N GLY A 56 2.66 -10.10 6.94
CA GLY A 56 1.85 -10.44 5.77
C GLY A 56 0.34 -10.42 6.08
N VAL A 57 -0.08 -10.95 7.24
CA VAL A 57 -1.48 -10.88 7.70
C VAL A 57 -1.92 -9.43 7.90
N LEU A 58 -1.08 -8.57 8.51
CA LEU A 58 -1.36 -7.15 8.67
C LEU A 58 -1.53 -6.45 7.31
N PHE A 59 -0.74 -6.82 6.31
CA PHE A 59 -0.88 -6.28 4.94
C PHE A 59 -2.20 -6.70 4.30
N VAL A 60 -2.69 -7.93 4.51
CA VAL A 60 -4.04 -8.31 4.07
C VAL A 60 -5.11 -7.45 4.74
N MET A 61 -5.03 -7.27 6.06
CA MET A 61 -5.95 -6.40 6.81
C MET A 61 -5.91 -4.96 6.30
N TRP A 62 -4.72 -4.44 6.02
CA TRP A 62 -4.48 -3.12 5.47
C TRP A 62 -5.17 -2.91 4.11
N ASN A 63 -5.31 -3.98 3.32
CA ASN A 63 -5.93 -3.91 2.00
C ASN A 63 -7.46 -3.87 2.00
N VAL A 64 -8.12 -4.10 3.11
CA VAL A 64 -9.60 -4.05 3.19
C VAL A 64 -10.17 -2.71 2.71
N PRO A 65 -9.72 -1.53 3.20
CA PRO A 65 -10.21 -0.26 2.70
C PRO A 65 -9.90 -0.02 1.21
N TYR A 66 -8.76 -0.53 0.70
CA TYR A 66 -8.44 -0.42 -0.73
C TYR A 66 -9.43 -1.20 -1.59
N LEU A 67 -9.79 -2.42 -1.19
CA LEU A 67 -10.78 -3.24 -1.89
C LEU A 67 -12.17 -2.60 -1.88
N VAL A 68 -12.58 -2.01 -0.77
CA VAL A 68 -13.86 -1.28 -0.65
C VAL A 68 -13.86 -0.04 -1.57
N ALA A 69 -12.78 0.74 -1.55
CA ALA A 69 -12.63 1.90 -2.42
C ALA A 69 -12.59 1.51 -3.90
N LEU A 70 -11.94 0.39 -4.25
CA LEU A 70 -11.87 -0.15 -5.60
C LEU A 70 -13.26 -0.49 -6.14
N TRP A 71 -14.13 -1.06 -5.32
CA TRP A 71 -15.48 -1.44 -5.75
C TRP A 71 -16.28 -0.24 -6.26
N HIS A 72 -16.37 0.87 -5.48
CA HIS A 72 -17.05 2.10 -5.87
C HIS A 72 -16.32 3.34 -5.35
N PRO A 73 -15.26 3.82 -6.03
CA PRO A 73 -14.40 4.90 -5.53
C PRO A 73 -15.15 6.19 -5.18
N ARG A 74 -16.19 6.53 -5.97
CA ARG A 74 -17.02 7.72 -5.71
C ARG A 74 -17.90 7.54 -4.47
N LYS A 75 -18.58 6.39 -4.35
CA LYS A 75 -19.46 6.10 -3.22
C LYS A 75 -18.68 6.00 -1.92
N TYR A 76 -17.52 5.38 -1.98
CA TYR A 76 -16.66 5.13 -0.84
C TYR A 76 -15.43 6.06 -0.82
N ARG A 77 -15.64 7.34 -1.20
CA ARG A 77 -14.56 8.34 -1.23
C ARG A 77 -13.87 8.47 0.12
N LEU A 78 -14.61 8.49 1.23
CA LEU A 78 -14.04 8.54 2.57
C LEU A 78 -13.12 7.34 2.85
N VAL A 79 -13.48 6.15 2.36
CA VAL A 79 -12.63 4.96 2.52
C VAL A 79 -11.35 5.09 1.71
N LEU A 80 -11.38 5.73 0.55
CA LEU A 80 -10.19 6.05 -0.24
C LEU A 80 -9.30 7.09 0.48
N GLU A 81 -9.89 8.07 1.15
CA GLU A 81 -9.17 9.03 2.00
C GLU A 81 -8.47 8.32 3.18
N ILE A 82 -9.15 7.36 3.80
CA ILE A 82 -8.55 6.51 4.85
C ILE A 82 -7.38 5.69 4.30
N ALA A 83 -7.54 5.07 3.13
CA ALA A 83 -6.46 4.32 2.48
C ALA A 83 -5.23 5.19 2.18
N LEU A 84 -5.46 6.43 1.71
CA LEU A 84 -4.39 7.42 1.53
C LEU A 84 -3.68 7.78 2.83
N ALA A 85 -4.43 8.02 3.90
CA ALA A 85 -3.87 8.33 5.21
C ALA A 85 -3.04 7.15 5.74
N MET A 86 -3.52 5.92 5.58
CA MET A 86 -2.80 4.71 5.97
C MET A 86 -1.48 4.57 5.21
N GLN A 87 -1.50 4.77 3.89
CA GLN A 87 -0.30 4.72 3.05
C GLN A 87 0.72 5.80 3.45
N PHE A 88 0.25 7.01 3.74
CA PHE A 88 1.09 8.10 4.22
C PHE A 88 1.73 7.79 5.57
N ILE A 89 0.96 7.23 6.51
CA ILE A 89 1.46 6.81 7.84
C ILE A 89 2.54 5.72 7.67
N GLY A 90 2.33 4.74 6.79
CA GLY A 90 3.33 3.72 6.47
C GLY A 90 4.64 4.35 5.99
N LEU A 91 4.57 5.22 4.97
CA LEU A 91 5.73 5.91 4.41
C LEU A 91 6.50 6.74 5.46
N VAL A 92 5.79 7.49 6.28
CA VAL A 92 6.41 8.28 7.35
C VAL A 92 7.03 7.38 8.41
N GLY A 93 6.30 6.35 8.85
CA GLY A 93 6.78 5.41 9.86
C GLY A 93 8.06 4.69 9.43
N GLU A 94 8.10 4.17 8.22
CA GLU A 94 9.28 3.50 7.66
C GLU A 94 10.45 4.46 7.46
N SER A 95 10.18 5.70 7.04
CA SER A 95 11.20 6.74 6.93
C SER A 95 11.81 7.08 8.29
N LEU A 96 11.00 7.16 9.34
CA LEU A 96 11.49 7.38 10.70
C LEU A 96 12.34 6.20 11.20
N ILE A 97 11.90 4.95 10.95
CA ILE A 97 12.69 3.77 11.28
C ILE A 97 14.04 3.81 10.57
N LEU A 98 14.07 4.15 9.27
CA LEU A 98 15.30 4.23 8.49
C LEU A 98 16.28 5.27 9.04
N ILE A 99 15.78 6.45 9.42
CA ILE A 99 16.58 7.56 9.94
C ILE A 99 17.16 7.21 11.32
N THR A 100 16.40 6.50 12.14
CA THR A 100 16.81 6.12 13.50
C THR A 100 17.59 4.81 13.57
N LEU A 101 17.70 4.09 12.44
CA LEU A 101 18.37 2.79 12.38
C LEU A 101 19.88 2.95 12.63
N PRO A 102 20.45 2.25 13.63
CA PRO A 102 21.88 2.26 13.90
C PRO A 102 22.72 1.78 12.69
N ASN A 103 24.00 2.09 12.70
CA ASN A 103 24.94 1.56 11.73
C ASN A 103 25.13 0.03 11.93
N GLY A 104 25.46 -0.68 10.86
CA GLY A 104 25.71 -2.13 10.92
C GLY A 104 24.54 -3.00 10.42
N HIS A 105 23.36 -2.43 10.22
CA HIS A 105 22.15 -3.14 9.79
C HIS A 105 21.88 -2.98 8.28
N ALA A 106 22.79 -3.45 7.44
CA ALA A 106 22.74 -3.22 5.99
C ALA A 106 21.55 -3.92 5.31
N LEU A 107 21.24 -5.15 5.72
CA LEU A 107 20.11 -5.91 5.15
C LEU A 107 18.77 -5.29 5.54
N LEU A 108 18.61 -4.93 6.80
CA LEU A 108 17.41 -4.28 7.31
C LEU A 108 17.21 -2.92 6.65
N ARG A 109 18.27 -2.12 6.52
CA ARG A 109 18.25 -0.83 5.81
C ARG A 109 17.80 -0.98 4.36
N ALA A 110 18.30 -1.98 3.63
CA ALA A 110 17.89 -2.26 2.26
C ALA A 110 16.43 -2.67 2.17
N SER A 111 15.92 -3.45 3.12
CA SER A 111 14.51 -3.85 3.18
C SER A 111 13.61 -2.65 3.45
N ILE A 112 13.91 -1.81 4.44
CA ILE A 112 13.13 -0.60 4.76
C ILE A 112 13.13 0.36 3.56
N THR A 113 14.27 0.56 2.89
CA THR A 113 14.34 1.43 1.70
C THR A 113 13.42 0.94 0.58
N ARG A 114 13.30 -0.38 0.38
CA ARG A 114 12.36 -0.97 -0.59
C ARG A 114 10.91 -0.69 -0.21
N PHE A 115 10.55 -0.78 1.07
CA PHE A 115 9.21 -0.44 1.55
C PHE A 115 8.89 1.04 1.36
N ILE A 116 9.83 1.94 1.69
CA ILE A 116 9.68 3.38 1.45
C ILE A 116 9.42 3.67 -0.04
N ALA A 117 10.16 3.05 -0.95
CA ALA A 117 9.95 3.21 -2.39
C ALA A 117 8.58 2.67 -2.82
N PHE A 118 8.16 1.55 -2.25
CA PHE A 118 6.88 0.92 -2.50
C PHE A 118 5.71 1.76 -1.98
N ASP A 119 5.77 2.19 -0.74
CA ASP A 119 4.74 3.01 -0.10
C ASP A 119 4.65 4.41 -0.73
N GLY A 120 5.79 5.00 -1.07
CA GLY A 120 5.84 6.29 -1.79
C GLY A 120 5.20 6.21 -3.18
N SER A 121 5.51 5.15 -3.93
CA SER A 121 4.89 4.90 -5.25
C SER A 121 3.38 4.67 -5.11
N GLY A 122 2.97 3.85 -4.14
CA GLY A 122 1.57 3.56 -3.85
C GLY A 122 0.81 4.82 -3.46
N LEU A 123 1.39 5.67 -2.62
CA LEU A 123 0.80 6.95 -2.21
C LEU A 123 0.55 7.88 -3.41
N LEU A 124 1.52 8.00 -4.33
CA LEU A 124 1.37 8.83 -5.53
C LEU A 124 0.25 8.32 -6.43
N LEU A 125 0.17 7.01 -6.65
CA LEU A 125 -0.89 6.39 -7.46
C LEU A 125 -2.28 6.55 -6.83
N LEU A 126 -2.39 6.37 -5.51
CA LEU A 126 -3.65 6.58 -4.78
C LEU A 126 -4.06 8.05 -4.75
N ALA A 127 -3.11 8.99 -4.60
CA ALA A 127 -3.38 10.42 -4.65
C ALA A 127 -3.90 10.84 -6.03
N LEU A 128 -3.32 10.29 -7.10
CA LEU A 128 -3.81 10.49 -8.46
C LEU A 128 -5.22 9.89 -8.64
N ALA A 129 -5.46 8.68 -8.15
CA ALA A 129 -6.78 8.05 -8.18
C ALA A 129 -7.83 8.91 -7.45
N PHE A 130 -7.49 9.41 -6.27
CA PHE A 130 -8.35 10.28 -5.48
C PHE A 130 -8.65 11.59 -6.23
N TRP A 131 -7.64 12.22 -6.80
CA TRP A 131 -7.83 13.43 -7.62
C TRP A 131 -8.77 13.18 -8.79
N LEU A 132 -8.64 12.06 -9.50
CA LEU A 132 -9.54 11.67 -10.60
C LEU A 132 -10.99 11.49 -10.11
N VAL A 133 -11.20 10.91 -8.94
CA VAL A 133 -12.53 10.76 -8.32
C VAL A 133 -13.15 12.12 -8.01
N LEU A 134 -12.35 13.09 -7.52
CA LEU A 134 -12.82 14.45 -7.26
C LEU A 134 -13.22 15.19 -8.54
N GLN A 135 -12.42 15.05 -9.61
CA GLN A 135 -12.74 15.69 -10.90
C GLN A 135 -14.04 15.14 -11.50
N ASP A 136 -14.23 13.83 -11.44
CA ASP A 136 -15.48 13.21 -11.92
C ASP A 136 -16.72 13.65 -11.10
N ALA A 137 -16.54 13.89 -9.81
CA ALA A 137 -17.63 14.41 -8.97
C ALA A 137 -18.03 15.85 -9.37
N LYS A 138 -17.06 16.73 -9.65
CA LYS A 138 -17.29 18.12 -10.08
C LYS A 138 -17.96 18.22 -11.46
N ALA A 139 -17.64 17.31 -12.38
CA ALA A 139 -18.19 17.33 -13.74
C ALA A 139 -19.70 16.98 -13.81
N LYS A 140 -20.34 16.63 -12.69
CA LYS A 140 -21.75 16.22 -12.60
C LYS A 140 -22.63 17.21 -11.84
N VAL A 141 -22.04 18.28 -11.33
CA VAL A 141 -22.74 19.43 -10.75
C VAL A 141 -22.91 20.52 -11.81
#